data_ea9cf80ea9e661281bb023f31fce989f
#
_entry.id   ea9cf80ea9e661281bb023f31fce989f
#
_cell.length_a   1.000
_cell.length_b   1.000
_cell.length_c   1.000
_cell.angle_alpha   90.00
_cell.angle_beta   90.00
_cell.angle_gamma   90.00
#
_symmetry.space_group_name_H-M   'P 1'
#
loop_
_entity.id
_entity.type
_entity.pdbx_description
1 polymer ?
#
loop_
_entity_poly.entity_id
_entity_poly.type
_entity_poly.pdbx_seq_one_letter_code
_entity_poly.pdbx_strand_id
1 'polypeptide(L)'
;MDYRKYHAGYGTESTFADMLRDKSVSEGDIKSWQSGLPDFATEKADVRAKLVEWQTSWMKDYGVDYFRVDTVKHVDSTTWAALKNSTTEVNPSFKMIGEYYGAGYASNGSTLGTGQMDADLDFDFNDQATSFVSGNISSVESFLSSRNAALNNAYMTGQFLSSHDEDGFKASLM
;
A
#
# COMPACT_ATOMS: atom_id res chain seq x y z
N MET A 1 -4.01 18.09 -17.59
CA MET A 1 -4.48 16.83 -18.20
C MET A 1 -5.95 16.68 -17.79
N ASP A 2 -6.87 16.59 -18.74
CA ASP A 2 -8.30 16.50 -18.37
C ASP A 2 -8.61 15.07 -17.93
N TYR A 3 -8.68 14.88 -16.64
CA TYR A 3 -9.01 13.62 -15.97
C TYR A 3 -10.25 12.94 -16.59
N ARG A 4 -11.25 13.70 -16.99
CA ARG A 4 -12.50 13.21 -17.59
C ARG A 4 -12.29 12.54 -18.94
N LYS A 5 -11.30 12.94 -19.72
CA LYS A 5 -11.00 12.33 -21.02
C LYS A 5 -10.38 10.94 -20.88
N TYR A 6 -9.58 10.71 -19.85
CA TYR A 6 -8.97 9.41 -19.59
C TYR A 6 -9.97 8.41 -18.99
N HIS A 7 -11.00 8.91 -18.34
CA HIS A 7 -12.00 8.08 -17.67
C HIS A 7 -13.35 8.02 -18.40
N ALA A 8 -13.42 8.44 -19.66
CA ALA A 8 -14.65 8.41 -20.45
C ALA A 8 -15.28 7.01 -20.64
N GLY A 9 -14.52 5.94 -20.36
CA GLY A 9 -15.01 4.56 -20.32
C GLY A 9 -15.35 4.03 -18.92
N TYR A 10 -15.08 4.79 -17.86
CA TYR A 10 -15.15 4.29 -16.47
C TYR A 10 -16.40 4.71 -15.70
N GLY A 11 -17.34 5.36 -16.34
CA GLY A 11 -18.60 5.75 -15.74
C GLY A 11 -18.76 7.26 -15.55
N THR A 12 -19.94 7.65 -15.09
CA THR A 12 -20.31 9.03 -14.81
C THR A 12 -19.99 9.40 -13.36
N GLU A 13 -20.05 10.69 -13.01
CA GLU A 13 -19.90 11.15 -11.61
C GLU A 13 -20.92 10.47 -10.67
N SER A 14 -22.12 10.15 -11.15
CA SER A 14 -23.11 9.38 -10.40
C SER A 14 -22.63 7.95 -10.10
N THR A 15 -21.93 7.30 -11.02
CA THR A 15 -21.38 5.96 -10.82
C THR A 15 -20.35 5.94 -9.68
N PHE A 16 -19.50 6.96 -9.60
CA PHE A 16 -18.56 7.09 -8.49
C PHE A 16 -19.29 7.31 -7.16
N ALA A 17 -20.30 8.17 -7.12
CA ALA A 17 -21.06 8.43 -5.91
C ALA A 17 -21.74 7.15 -5.37
N ASP A 18 -22.25 6.30 -6.26
CA ASP A 18 -22.90 5.03 -5.89
C ASP A 18 -21.90 3.99 -5.34
N MET A 19 -20.64 4.12 -5.69
CA MET A 19 -19.57 3.25 -5.20
C MET A 19 -19.02 3.68 -3.82
N LEU A 20 -19.28 4.92 -3.40
CA LEU A 20 -18.80 5.42 -2.13
C LEU A 20 -19.55 4.82 -0.95
N ARG A 21 -18.85 4.68 0.14
CA ARG A 21 -19.43 4.35 1.44
C ARG A 21 -20.23 5.53 1.98
N ASP A 22 -21.35 5.25 2.62
CA ASP A 22 -22.07 6.27 3.38
C ASP A 22 -21.16 6.85 4.47
N LYS A 23 -21.09 8.17 4.54
CA LYS A 23 -20.23 8.91 5.48
C LYS A 23 -20.57 8.62 6.95
N SER A 24 -21.79 8.18 7.23
CA SER A 24 -22.23 7.81 8.59
C SER A 24 -21.66 6.46 9.06
N VAL A 25 -21.16 5.64 8.14
CA VAL A 25 -20.55 4.35 8.47
C VAL A 25 -19.16 4.60 9.05
N SER A 26 -18.91 4.08 10.25
CA SER A 26 -17.62 4.16 10.93
C SER A 26 -17.35 2.84 11.65
N GLU A 27 -16.77 1.89 10.91
CA GLU A 27 -16.45 0.54 11.39
C GLU A 27 -14.94 0.31 11.30
N GLY A 28 -14.16 1.04 12.10
CA GLY A 28 -12.69 0.96 12.13
C GLY A 28 -12.03 1.61 10.90
N ASP A 29 -10.75 1.32 10.72
CA ASP A 29 -9.91 1.95 9.68
C ASP A 29 -10.25 1.52 8.24
N ILE A 30 -10.89 0.36 8.10
CA ILE A 30 -11.19 -0.22 6.78
C ILE A 30 -12.53 0.28 6.22
N LYS A 31 -13.48 0.61 7.10
CA LYS A 31 -14.83 0.98 6.69
C LYS A 31 -15.25 2.32 7.28
N SER A 32 -14.48 3.33 6.99
CA SER A 32 -14.80 4.70 7.39
C SER A 32 -14.09 5.72 6.51
N TRP A 33 -14.68 6.91 6.42
CA TRP A 33 -14.02 8.04 5.78
C TRP A 33 -12.86 8.53 6.67
N GLN A 34 -11.64 8.21 6.29
CA GLN A 34 -10.45 8.63 7.02
C GLN A 34 -10.16 10.11 6.77
N SER A 35 -10.02 10.88 7.84
CA SER A 35 -9.75 12.33 7.77
C SER A 35 -10.74 13.11 6.86
N GLY A 36 -11.96 12.60 6.70
CA GLY A 36 -12.98 13.20 5.85
C GLY A 36 -12.84 12.90 4.34
N LEU A 37 -11.89 12.07 3.96
CA LEU A 37 -11.73 11.61 2.57
C LEU A 37 -12.78 10.54 2.25
N PRO A 38 -13.45 10.64 1.08
CA PRO A 38 -14.40 9.63 0.63
C PRO A 38 -13.76 8.24 0.52
N ASP A 39 -14.49 7.23 0.98
CA ASP A 39 -14.08 5.84 0.95
C ASP A 39 -14.98 5.01 0.04
N PHE A 40 -14.39 4.11 -0.73
CA PHE A 40 -15.13 3.15 -1.55
C PHE A 40 -15.64 1.98 -0.71
N ALA A 41 -16.87 1.56 -0.95
CA ALA A 41 -17.47 0.41 -0.27
C ALA A 41 -16.93 -0.91 -0.84
N THR A 42 -15.66 -1.19 -0.62
CA THR A 42 -14.92 -2.34 -1.23
C THR A 42 -15.45 -3.70 -0.80
N GLU A 43 -16.21 -3.79 0.30
CA GLU A 43 -16.94 -5.01 0.70
C GLU A 43 -18.05 -5.39 -0.28
N LYS A 44 -18.55 -4.45 -1.09
CA LYS A 44 -19.51 -4.74 -2.17
C LYS A 44 -18.76 -5.35 -3.35
N ALA A 45 -19.20 -6.50 -3.82
CA ALA A 45 -18.50 -7.27 -4.85
C ALA A 45 -18.42 -6.53 -6.19
N ASP A 46 -19.45 -5.79 -6.56
CA ASP A 46 -19.51 -4.97 -7.78
C ASP A 46 -18.55 -3.78 -7.73
N VAL A 47 -18.47 -3.09 -6.58
CA VAL A 47 -17.51 -1.99 -6.34
C VAL A 47 -16.08 -2.52 -6.43
N ARG A 48 -15.78 -3.59 -5.72
CA ARG A 48 -14.46 -4.23 -5.76
C ARG A 48 -14.08 -4.67 -7.17
N ALA A 49 -14.98 -5.34 -7.89
CA ALA A 49 -14.74 -5.79 -9.25
C ALA A 49 -14.43 -4.61 -10.18
N LYS A 50 -15.13 -3.49 -10.03
CA LYS A 50 -14.91 -2.30 -10.85
C LYS A 50 -13.58 -1.63 -10.58
N LEU A 51 -13.20 -1.51 -9.31
CA LEU A 51 -11.89 -0.97 -8.92
C LEU A 51 -10.75 -1.84 -9.45
N VAL A 52 -10.87 -3.16 -9.32
CA VAL A 52 -9.86 -4.12 -9.84
C VAL A 52 -9.77 -4.03 -11.36
N GLU A 53 -10.89 -3.94 -12.07
CA GLU A 53 -10.91 -3.74 -13.53
C GLU A 53 -10.13 -2.48 -13.93
N TRP A 54 -10.36 -1.35 -13.27
CA TRP A 54 -9.68 -0.09 -13.58
C TRP A 54 -8.16 -0.19 -13.35
N GLN A 55 -7.75 -0.75 -12.21
CA GLN A 55 -6.32 -0.91 -11.92
C GLN A 55 -5.64 -1.86 -12.92
N THR A 56 -6.31 -2.95 -13.26
CA THR A 56 -5.78 -3.94 -14.21
C THR A 56 -5.71 -3.37 -15.64
N SER A 57 -6.58 -2.41 -15.99
CA SER A 57 -6.53 -1.77 -17.31
C SER A 57 -5.23 -0.98 -17.54
N TRP A 58 -4.65 -0.39 -16.50
CA TRP A 58 -3.35 0.29 -16.60
C TRP A 58 -2.24 -0.64 -17.08
N MET A 59 -2.27 -1.89 -16.63
CA MET A 59 -1.31 -2.89 -17.08
C MET A 59 -1.52 -3.25 -18.55
N LYS A 60 -2.78 -3.45 -18.95
CA LYS A 60 -3.14 -3.85 -20.32
C LYS A 60 -2.87 -2.74 -21.33
N ASP A 61 -3.20 -1.51 -20.97
CA ASP A 61 -3.19 -0.38 -21.88
C ASP A 61 -1.82 0.30 -21.96
N TYR A 62 -1.03 0.24 -20.87
CA TYR A 62 0.22 0.99 -20.75
C TYR A 62 1.44 0.13 -20.40
N GLY A 63 1.29 -1.18 -20.21
CA GLY A 63 2.38 -2.08 -19.90
C GLY A 63 3.03 -1.82 -18.54
N VAL A 64 2.23 -1.47 -17.53
CA VAL A 64 2.73 -1.23 -16.17
C VAL A 64 3.13 -2.55 -15.53
N ASP A 65 4.35 -2.64 -15.02
CA ASP A 65 4.92 -3.85 -14.41
C ASP A 65 4.88 -3.86 -12.89
N TYR A 66 4.62 -2.71 -12.27
CA TYR A 66 4.73 -2.53 -10.82
C TYR A 66 3.72 -1.51 -10.29
N PHE A 67 3.10 -1.81 -9.13
CA PHE A 67 2.34 -0.81 -8.39
C PHE A 67 2.99 -0.51 -7.03
N ARG A 68 3.13 0.77 -6.71
CA ARG A 68 3.14 1.23 -5.33
C ARG A 68 1.69 1.39 -4.91
N VAL A 69 1.30 0.69 -3.86
CA VAL A 69 -0.06 0.66 -3.34
C VAL A 69 -0.14 1.51 -2.09
N ASP A 70 -0.90 2.58 -2.18
CA ASP A 70 -1.13 3.53 -1.10
C ASP A 70 -2.11 2.97 -0.07
N THR A 71 -2.01 3.40 1.19
CA THR A 71 -2.99 3.16 2.26
C THR A 71 -3.43 1.70 2.45
N VAL A 72 -2.51 0.74 2.33
CA VAL A 72 -2.82 -0.72 2.38
C VAL A 72 -3.67 -1.11 3.59
N LYS A 73 -3.42 -0.53 4.77
CA LYS A 73 -4.14 -0.84 6.01
C LYS A 73 -5.60 -0.40 6.02
N HIS A 74 -6.00 0.50 5.11
CA HIS A 74 -7.34 1.07 5.04
C HIS A 74 -8.27 0.35 4.04
N VAL A 75 -7.80 -0.72 3.41
CA VAL A 75 -8.59 -1.53 2.47
C VAL A 75 -8.56 -2.99 2.90
N ASP A 76 -9.68 -3.67 2.74
CA ASP A 76 -9.81 -5.06 3.16
C ASP A 76 -8.94 -6.02 2.35
N SER A 77 -8.49 -7.09 3.00
CA SER A 77 -7.61 -8.09 2.41
C SER A 77 -8.20 -8.82 1.20
N THR A 78 -9.51 -8.94 1.14
CA THR A 78 -10.22 -9.58 0.02
C THR A 78 -10.09 -8.74 -1.24
N THR A 79 -10.12 -7.42 -1.10
CA THR A 79 -9.91 -6.49 -2.22
C THR A 79 -8.47 -6.57 -2.74
N TRP A 80 -7.48 -6.61 -1.85
CA TRP A 80 -6.08 -6.79 -2.26
C TRP A 80 -5.84 -8.14 -2.93
N ALA A 81 -6.43 -9.21 -2.42
CA ALA A 81 -6.33 -10.53 -3.03
C ALA A 81 -6.96 -10.56 -4.44
N ALA A 82 -8.12 -9.91 -4.62
CA ALA A 82 -8.76 -9.81 -5.92
C ALA A 82 -7.90 -9.02 -6.92
N LEU A 83 -7.29 -7.91 -6.49
CA LEU A 83 -6.36 -7.14 -7.32
C LEU A 83 -5.13 -7.97 -7.68
N LYS A 84 -4.50 -8.64 -6.71
CA LYS A 84 -3.33 -9.48 -6.95
C LYS A 84 -3.62 -10.61 -7.95
N ASN A 85 -4.75 -11.27 -7.81
CA ASN A 85 -5.15 -12.34 -8.74
C ASN A 85 -5.31 -11.78 -10.16
N SER A 86 -6.06 -10.68 -10.31
CA SER A 86 -6.31 -10.08 -11.63
C SER A 86 -5.03 -9.56 -12.29
N THR A 87 -4.14 -8.93 -11.53
CA THR A 87 -2.84 -8.46 -12.06
C THR A 87 -1.93 -9.61 -12.45
N THR A 88 -1.92 -10.71 -11.68
CA THR A 88 -1.12 -11.92 -11.96
C THR A 88 -1.64 -12.67 -13.18
N GLU A 89 -2.94 -12.64 -13.45
CA GLU A 89 -3.52 -13.19 -14.70
C GLU A 89 -3.02 -12.45 -15.93
N VAL A 90 -2.83 -11.12 -15.84
CA VAL A 90 -2.29 -10.32 -16.96
C VAL A 90 -0.79 -10.47 -17.09
N ASN A 91 -0.06 -10.42 -16.00
CA ASN A 91 1.40 -10.56 -15.95
C ASN A 91 1.81 -11.33 -14.69
N PRO A 92 2.20 -12.61 -14.81
CA PRO A 92 2.64 -13.42 -13.65
C PRO A 92 3.85 -12.85 -12.89
N SER A 93 4.62 -11.97 -13.52
CA SER A 93 5.78 -11.31 -12.90
C SER A 93 5.43 -10.00 -12.23
N PHE A 94 4.18 -9.56 -12.30
CA PHE A 94 3.73 -8.30 -11.71
C PHE A 94 3.92 -8.27 -10.19
N LYS A 95 4.41 -7.13 -9.69
CA LYS A 95 4.68 -6.94 -8.26
C LYS A 95 3.94 -5.73 -7.70
N MET A 96 3.60 -5.83 -6.42
CA MET A 96 3.03 -4.73 -5.65
C MET A 96 3.88 -4.47 -4.40
N ILE A 97 4.27 -3.21 -4.20
CA ILE A 97 4.83 -2.75 -2.93
C ILE A 97 3.80 -1.91 -2.20
N GLY A 98 3.47 -2.30 -0.99
CA GLY A 98 2.45 -1.66 -0.17
C GLY A 98 3.00 -0.57 0.72
N GLU A 99 2.24 0.49 0.89
CA GLU A 99 2.41 1.39 2.00
C GLU A 99 1.46 1.00 3.13
N TYR A 100 1.99 0.29 4.09
CA TYR A 100 1.35 0.11 5.38
C TYR A 100 1.98 1.10 6.35
N TYR A 101 1.41 2.31 6.46
CA TYR A 101 2.02 3.41 7.22
C TYR A 101 2.38 3.01 8.65
N GLY A 102 3.63 3.24 9.03
CA GLY A 102 4.18 2.89 10.34
C GLY A 102 4.48 1.40 10.53
N ALA A 103 4.45 0.62 9.46
CA ALA A 103 4.72 -0.81 9.53
C ALA A 103 6.20 -1.12 9.81
N GLY A 104 6.44 -2.00 10.75
CA GLY A 104 7.74 -2.56 11.08
C GLY A 104 7.75 -4.08 11.00
N TYR A 105 8.90 -4.69 11.20
CA TYR A 105 9.06 -6.15 11.08
C TYR A 105 8.15 -6.93 12.05
N ALA A 106 7.80 -6.35 13.19
CA ALA A 106 6.91 -6.97 14.17
C ALA A 106 5.43 -6.93 13.77
N SER A 107 5.03 -5.90 13.01
CA SER A 107 3.63 -5.67 12.58
C SER A 107 3.36 -6.17 11.16
N ASN A 108 4.37 -6.25 10.31
CA ASN A 108 4.23 -6.60 8.90
C ASN A 108 4.04 -8.10 8.63
N GLY A 109 4.24 -8.96 9.59
CA GLY A 109 4.15 -10.40 9.39
C GLY A 109 2.81 -10.88 8.86
N SER A 110 1.73 -10.15 9.10
CA SER A 110 0.40 -10.49 8.62
C SER A 110 0.14 -10.02 7.19
N THR A 111 0.64 -8.85 6.78
CA THR A 111 0.45 -8.30 5.43
C THR A 111 1.40 -8.93 4.42
N LEU A 112 2.67 -9.08 4.76
CA LEU A 112 3.67 -9.73 3.93
C LEU A 112 3.41 -11.23 3.72
N GLY A 113 2.82 -11.89 4.72
CA GLY A 113 2.56 -13.34 4.69
C GLY A 113 1.30 -13.75 3.96
N THR A 114 0.40 -12.84 3.61
CA THR A 114 -0.93 -13.18 3.08
C THR A 114 -1.02 -13.20 1.56
N GLY A 115 0.07 -12.96 0.83
CA GLY A 115 0.10 -12.93 -0.64
C GLY A 115 -0.58 -11.73 -1.26
N GLN A 116 -0.91 -10.73 -0.47
CA GLN A 116 -1.58 -9.51 -0.95
C GLN A 116 -0.58 -8.53 -1.55
N MET A 117 0.52 -8.26 -0.83
CA MET A 117 1.63 -7.45 -1.31
C MET A 117 2.88 -8.32 -1.46
N ASP A 118 3.71 -8.00 -2.44
CA ASP A 118 5.00 -8.67 -2.61
C ASP A 118 6.05 -8.11 -1.67
N ALA A 119 5.90 -6.84 -1.29
CA ALA A 119 6.70 -6.16 -0.28
C ALA A 119 5.89 -5.04 0.35
N ASP A 120 6.27 -4.61 1.56
CA ASP A 120 5.78 -3.36 2.16
C ASP A 120 6.95 -2.41 2.43
N LEU A 121 6.64 -1.10 2.48
CA LEU A 121 7.59 -0.09 2.91
C LEU A 121 8.00 -0.31 4.36
N ASP A 122 9.30 -0.24 4.62
CA ASP A 122 9.91 -0.55 5.92
C ASP A 122 10.19 0.72 6.72
N PHE A 123 9.22 1.14 7.52
CA PHE A 123 9.32 2.32 8.36
C PHE A 123 10.33 2.13 9.51
N ASP A 124 10.45 0.91 10.04
CA ASP A 124 11.48 0.61 11.05
C ASP A 124 12.90 0.84 10.51
N PHE A 125 13.13 0.50 9.22
CA PHE A 125 14.42 0.77 8.59
C PHE A 125 14.68 2.27 8.47
N ASN A 126 13.68 3.06 8.12
CA ASN A 126 13.78 4.52 8.05
C ASN A 126 14.22 5.11 9.39
N ASP A 127 13.58 4.70 10.49
CA ASP A 127 13.92 5.12 11.84
C ASP A 127 15.35 4.71 12.22
N GLN A 128 15.75 3.49 11.87
CA GLN A 128 17.10 2.98 12.17
C GLN A 128 18.19 3.66 11.33
N ALA A 129 17.88 4.07 10.11
CA ALA A 129 18.83 4.82 9.28
C ALA A 129 19.23 6.15 9.94
N THR A 130 18.31 6.86 10.55
CA THR A 130 18.57 8.08 11.34
C THR A 130 19.43 7.76 12.58
N SER A 131 19.14 6.68 13.29
CA SER A 131 19.94 6.21 14.43
C SER A 131 21.36 5.85 14.04
N PHE A 132 21.56 5.22 12.88
CA PHE A 132 22.87 4.85 12.35
C PHE A 132 23.76 6.09 12.12
N VAL A 133 23.27 7.09 11.42
CA VAL A 133 24.06 8.31 11.13
C VAL A 133 24.30 9.17 12.37
N SER A 134 23.47 8.99 13.41
CA SER A 134 23.68 9.59 14.74
C SER A 134 24.72 8.84 15.60
N GLY A 135 25.32 7.78 15.07
CA GLY A 135 26.38 7.02 15.73
C GLY A 135 25.92 5.90 16.65
N ASN A 136 24.62 5.57 16.68
CA ASN A 136 24.05 4.51 17.53
C ASN A 136 24.22 3.11 16.89
N ILE A 137 25.42 2.78 16.43
CA ILE A 137 25.70 1.61 15.59
C ILE A 137 25.30 0.29 16.26
N SER A 138 25.64 0.12 17.56
CA SER A 138 25.31 -1.12 18.28
C SER A 138 23.82 -1.35 18.42
N SER A 139 23.02 -0.29 18.58
CA SER A 139 21.55 -0.36 18.63
C SER A 139 20.99 -0.81 17.28
N VAL A 140 21.49 -0.21 16.20
CA VAL A 140 21.08 -0.55 14.83
C VAL A 140 21.45 -2.00 14.49
N GLU A 141 22.65 -2.45 14.84
CA GLU A 141 23.09 -3.83 14.61
C GLU A 141 22.19 -4.83 15.37
N SER A 142 21.87 -4.55 16.61
CA SER A 142 20.96 -5.38 17.41
C SER A 142 19.54 -5.42 16.81
N PHE A 143 19.03 -4.28 16.34
CA PHE A 143 17.75 -4.19 15.66
C PHE A 143 17.75 -5.01 14.37
N LEU A 144 18.73 -4.83 13.48
CA LEU A 144 18.83 -5.55 12.22
C LEU A 144 18.97 -7.05 12.41
N SER A 145 19.72 -7.47 13.44
CA SER A 145 19.85 -8.89 13.83
C SER A 145 18.48 -9.50 14.21
N SER A 146 17.74 -8.80 15.08
CA SER A 146 16.41 -9.24 15.52
C SER A 146 15.40 -9.24 14.37
N ARG A 147 15.42 -8.21 13.55
CA ARG A 147 14.60 -8.09 12.35
C ARG A 147 14.84 -9.25 11.38
N ASN A 148 16.10 -9.51 11.03
CA ASN A 148 16.46 -10.56 10.09
C ASN A 148 16.11 -11.97 10.61
N ALA A 149 16.16 -12.16 11.93
CA ALA A 149 15.73 -13.41 12.56
C ALA A 149 14.18 -13.59 12.54
N ALA A 150 13.44 -12.50 12.58
CA ALA A 150 11.97 -12.53 12.60
C ALA A 150 11.33 -12.60 11.20
N LEU A 151 11.99 -12.04 10.18
CA LEU A 151 11.50 -12.06 8.81
C LEU A 151 11.79 -13.39 8.13
N ASN A 152 10.76 -14.04 7.61
CA ASN A 152 10.92 -15.24 6.78
C ASN A 152 11.65 -14.94 5.46
N ASN A 153 11.55 -13.70 4.98
CA ASN A 153 12.22 -13.24 3.76
C ASN A 153 12.48 -11.74 3.84
N ALA A 154 13.72 -11.34 4.08
CA ALA A 154 14.13 -9.94 4.17
C ALA A 154 13.96 -9.16 2.85
N TYR A 155 13.81 -9.84 1.72
CA TYR A 155 13.56 -9.22 0.42
C TYR A 155 12.10 -8.74 0.23
N MET A 156 11.22 -9.02 1.17
CA MET A 156 9.82 -8.56 1.17
C MET A 156 9.63 -7.17 1.81
N THR A 157 10.71 -6.45 2.07
CA THR A 157 10.67 -5.11 2.67
C THR A 157 11.29 -4.08 1.74
N GLY A 158 10.54 -3.02 1.46
CA GLY A 158 10.98 -1.86 0.71
C GLY A 158 11.68 -0.86 1.62
N GLN A 159 13.01 -0.93 1.72
CA GLN A 159 13.80 0.00 2.53
C GLN A 159 13.82 1.39 1.89
N PHE A 160 13.60 2.43 2.67
CA PHE A 160 13.64 3.81 2.21
C PHE A 160 14.26 4.74 3.26
N LEU A 161 14.75 5.90 2.82
CA LEU A 161 15.35 6.92 3.69
C LEU A 161 14.46 8.14 3.86
N SER A 162 13.59 8.40 2.91
CA SER A 162 12.68 9.55 2.92
C SER A 162 11.44 9.21 2.12
N SER A 163 10.31 9.77 2.52
CA SER A 163 9.07 9.76 1.76
C SER A 163 8.53 11.18 1.57
N HIS A 164 7.46 11.32 0.80
CA HIS A 164 6.79 12.61 0.62
C HIS A 164 5.87 12.98 1.80
N ASP A 165 5.61 12.02 2.71
CA ASP A 165 4.74 12.17 3.87
C ASP A 165 5.51 12.42 5.17
N GLU A 166 6.84 12.45 5.11
CA GLU A 166 7.73 12.63 6.27
C GLU A 166 8.81 13.66 5.97
N ASP A 167 9.41 14.20 7.02
CA ASP A 167 10.59 15.04 6.88
C ASP A 167 11.70 14.30 6.12
N GLY A 168 12.35 15.00 5.20
CA GLY A 168 13.45 14.39 4.46
C GLY A 168 14.57 13.95 5.39
N PHE A 169 15.20 12.82 5.10
CA PHE A 169 16.29 12.22 5.90
C PHE A 169 17.36 13.24 6.32
N LYS A 170 17.73 14.19 5.44
CA LYS A 170 18.65 15.26 5.77
C LYS A 170 18.12 16.21 6.85
N ALA A 171 16.81 16.50 6.84
CA ALA A 171 16.19 17.39 7.84
C ALA A 171 16.17 16.73 9.22
N SER A 172 16.03 15.41 9.28
CA SER A 172 16.07 14.64 10.53
C SER A 172 17.46 14.61 11.19
N LEU A 173 18.50 15.03 10.48
CA LEU A 173 19.90 15.06 10.95
C LEU A 173 20.36 16.45 11.40
N MET A 174 19.56 17.49 11.25
CA MET A 174 19.87 18.87 11.61
C MET A 174 19.23 19.27 12.93
#